data_6768f32ee461a2a8f97e706ca91a719f
#
_entry.id   6768f32ee461a2a8f97e706ca91a719f
#
_cell.length_a   1.000
_cell.length_b   1.000
_cell.length_c   1.000
_cell.angle_alpha   90.00
_cell.angle_beta   90.00
_cell.angle_gamma   90.00
#
_symmetry.space_group_name_H-M   'P 1'
#
loop_
_entity.id
_entity.type
_entity.pdbx_description
1 polymer ?
#
loop_
_entity_poly.entity_id
_entity_poly.type
_entity_poly.pdbx_seq_one_letter_code
_entity_poly.pdbx_strand_id
1 'polypeptide(L)'
;MMKRVVVDHFGGPEVLRIVEEDDPRPGPGEVRVKVLAAGVSYTDAMLRAGSYLGVPNPPFTPGYELIGVVEELGPGCARLRVGDRVGALTVWGADAERVCLPEAGAVEVPEDLDPAEVLNLVFIYMTAYQLLHRTAKVKPGEAVLVHGAAGRVGTAVLELGRVAGLRLYGTCSARDRAAVERLGAVAIDYRNEDFVARVRALPGEGVDVVLDGLGGALSLRSFRALRPGGRLVVFGHYATLAHGRKSWRGWIEWYAATGGVAAWGLLSPHRQVFAYRIQKLRDRRQVLPVGSGPGALPVGGGPRNPEWYREDFQALLELLRADKIHPVVAERLPLSEARRAHELLEQSASIGKLVLIP
;
A
#
# COMPACT_ATOMS: atom_id res chain seq x y z
N MET A 1 -18.77 -1.38 -24.26
CA MET A 1 -17.39 -1.90 -24.36
C MET A 1 -16.48 -1.02 -23.54
N MET A 2 -15.53 -1.61 -22.81
CA MET A 2 -14.56 -0.90 -21.96
C MET A 2 -13.14 -1.40 -22.22
N LYS A 3 -12.15 -0.57 -21.89
CA LYS A 3 -10.73 -0.93 -21.92
C LYS A 3 -10.25 -1.32 -20.54
N ARG A 4 -9.34 -2.32 -20.51
CA ARG A 4 -8.58 -2.68 -19.31
C ARG A 4 -7.17 -3.14 -19.62
N VAL A 5 -6.30 -3.07 -18.62
CA VAL A 5 -4.95 -3.62 -18.67
C VAL A 5 -5.00 -5.10 -18.31
N VAL A 6 -4.25 -5.92 -19.02
CA VAL A 6 -4.13 -7.37 -18.74
C VAL A 6 -2.67 -7.75 -18.59
N VAL A 7 -2.37 -8.49 -17.53
CA VAL A 7 -1.14 -9.27 -17.36
C VAL A 7 -1.39 -10.64 -18.00
N ASP A 8 -0.82 -10.86 -19.15
CA ASP A 8 -1.03 -12.06 -19.97
C ASP A 8 -0.25 -13.28 -19.42
N HIS A 9 0.94 -13.01 -18.91
CA HIS A 9 1.82 -13.94 -18.22
C HIS A 9 2.72 -13.16 -17.26
N PHE A 10 3.33 -13.83 -16.28
CA PHE A 10 4.22 -13.16 -15.35
C PHE A 10 5.52 -12.69 -16.05
N GLY A 11 5.90 -11.42 -15.82
CA GLY A 11 7.08 -10.84 -16.46
C GLY A 11 7.35 -9.39 -16.06
N GLY A 12 8.14 -8.71 -16.91
CA GLY A 12 8.41 -7.28 -16.82
C GLY A 12 7.25 -6.43 -17.38
N PRO A 13 7.43 -5.10 -17.53
CA PRO A 13 6.38 -4.21 -18.04
C PRO A 13 5.85 -4.58 -19.42
N GLU A 14 6.65 -5.30 -20.21
CA GLU A 14 6.33 -5.75 -21.55
C GLU A 14 5.13 -6.71 -21.66
N VAL A 15 4.74 -7.35 -20.55
CA VAL A 15 3.61 -8.30 -20.52
C VAL A 15 2.26 -7.62 -20.40
N LEU A 16 2.23 -6.30 -20.16
CA LEU A 16 1.00 -5.54 -20.03
C LEU A 16 0.41 -5.25 -21.41
N ARG A 17 -0.88 -5.58 -21.57
CA ARG A 17 -1.66 -5.32 -22.79
C ARG A 17 -2.95 -4.58 -22.47
N ILE A 18 -3.40 -3.75 -23.39
CA ILE A 18 -4.76 -3.19 -23.35
C ILE A 18 -5.67 -4.13 -24.16
N VAL A 19 -6.80 -4.49 -23.56
CA VAL A 19 -7.86 -5.26 -24.20
C VAL A 19 -9.18 -4.51 -24.10
N GLU A 20 -10.05 -4.74 -25.06
CA GLU A 20 -11.43 -4.25 -25.08
C GLU A 20 -12.37 -5.42 -24.82
N GLU A 21 -13.37 -5.22 -23.96
CA GLU A 21 -14.39 -6.21 -23.67
C GLU A 21 -15.71 -5.55 -23.27
N ASP A 22 -16.76 -6.34 -23.11
CA ASP A 22 -18.06 -5.83 -22.67
C ASP A 22 -17.98 -5.29 -21.24
N ASP A 23 -18.81 -4.28 -20.95
CA ASP A 23 -18.93 -3.71 -19.63
C ASP A 23 -19.37 -4.78 -18.61
N PRO A 24 -18.70 -4.90 -17.45
CA PRO A 24 -19.07 -5.87 -16.44
C PRO A 24 -20.43 -5.51 -15.83
N ARG A 25 -21.19 -6.53 -15.42
CA ARG A 25 -22.46 -6.34 -14.72
C ARG A 25 -22.30 -6.68 -13.23
N PRO A 26 -22.78 -5.81 -12.32
CA PRO A 26 -22.65 -6.06 -10.90
C PRO A 26 -23.54 -7.25 -10.47
N GLY A 27 -22.94 -8.17 -9.73
CA GLY A 27 -23.65 -9.27 -9.07
C GLY A 27 -24.33 -8.83 -7.76
N PRO A 28 -24.96 -9.76 -7.03
CA PRO A 28 -25.56 -9.46 -5.73
C PRO A 28 -24.55 -8.89 -4.74
N GLY A 29 -24.87 -7.73 -4.15
CA GLY A 29 -24.02 -7.01 -3.22
C GLY A 29 -22.81 -6.28 -3.84
N GLU A 30 -22.73 -6.22 -5.17
CA GLU A 30 -21.71 -5.50 -5.90
C GLU A 30 -22.23 -4.21 -6.53
N VAL A 31 -21.35 -3.26 -6.73
CA VAL A 31 -21.60 -2.03 -7.51
C VAL A 31 -20.65 -1.96 -8.68
N ARG A 32 -21.13 -1.48 -9.83
CA ARG A 32 -20.26 -1.11 -10.95
C ARG A 32 -19.79 0.32 -10.78
N VAL A 33 -18.50 0.49 -10.85
CA VAL A 33 -17.80 1.77 -10.68
C VAL A 33 -17.10 2.14 -11.99
N LYS A 34 -17.35 3.36 -12.49
CA LYS A 34 -16.53 4.01 -13.51
C LYS A 34 -15.29 4.56 -12.84
N VAL A 35 -14.13 4.07 -13.25
CA VAL A 35 -12.84 4.46 -12.65
C VAL A 35 -12.47 5.86 -13.14
N LEU A 36 -12.13 6.73 -12.19
CA LEU A 36 -11.59 8.08 -12.45
C LEU A 36 -10.06 8.11 -12.28
N ALA A 37 -9.53 7.28 -11.39
CA ALA A 37 -8.12 7.19 -11.11
C ALA A 37 -7.78 5.80 -10.56
N ALA A 38 -6.77 5.14 -11.10
CA ALA A 38 -6.20 3.89 -10.60
C ALA A 38 -4.71 4.08 -10.28
N GLY A 39 -4.23 3.47 -9.21
CA GLY A 39 -2.87 3.71 -8.73
C GLY A 39 -1.87 2.66 -9.20
N VAL A 40 -0.72 3.11 -9.69
CA VAL A 40 0.40 2.21 -9.97
C VAL A 40 1.39 2.25 -8.82
N SER A 41 1.63 1.11 -8.20
CA SER A 41 2.49 0.95 -7.03
C SER A 41 3.48 -0.19 -7.23
N TYR A 42 4.48 -0.27 -6.34
CA TYR A 42 5.44 -1.38 -6.38
C TYR A 42 4.76 -2.75 -6.16
N THR A 43 3.61 -2.75 -5.51
CA THR A 43 2.78 -3.94 -5.33
C THR A 43 2.25 -4.46 -6.68
N ASP A 44 1.88 -3.56 -7.59
CA ASP A 44 1.43 -3.92 -8.94
C ASP A 44 2.57 -4.52 -9.76
N ALA A 45 3.80 -4.01 -9.61
CA ALA A 45 4.99 -4.64 -10.19
C ALA A 45 5.21 -6.05 -9.62
N MET A 46 4.99 -6.26 -8.32
CA MET A 46 5.08 -7.59 -7.69
C MET A 46 3.98 -8.53 -8.16
N LEU A 47 2.74 -8.05 -8.34
CA LEU A 47 1.63 -8.80 -8.92
C LEU A 47 1.98 -9.25 -10.34
N ARG A 48 2.39 -8.32 -11.19
CA ARG A 48 2.78 -8.59 -12.57
C ARG A 48 3.94 -9.59 -12.67
N ALA A 49 4.92 -9.50 -11.76
CA ALA A 49 6.08 -10.41 -11.72
C ALA A 49 5.77 -11.77 -11.08
N GLY A 50 4.56 -12.02 -10.58
CA GLY A 50 4.21 -13.25 -9.87
C GLY A 50 4.91 -13.40 -8.52
N SER A 51 5.40 -12.31 -7.93
CA SER A 51 6.10 -12.29 -6.64
C SER A 51 5.21 -11.87 -5.47
N TYR A 52 3.96 -11.50 -5.74
CA TYR A 52 3.03 -11.12 -4.68
C TYR A 52 2.36 -12.34 -4.05
N LEU A 53 2.19 -12.31 -2.71
CA LEU A 53 1.54 -13.41 -1.99
C LEU A 53 0.04 -13.45 -2.30
N GLY A 54 -0.42 -14.55 -2.93
CA GLY A 54 -1.81 -14.75 -3.33
C GLY A 54 -2.18 -14.05 -4.64
N VAL A 55 -1.16 -13.75 -5.48
CA VAL A 55 -1.40 -13.27 -6.84
C VAL A 55 -2.24 -14.28 -7.63
N PRO A 56 -3.24 -13.82 -8.41
CA PRO A 56 -3.99 -14.70 -9.29
C PRO A 56 -3.10 -15.23 -10.42
N ASN A 57 -3.49 -16.36 -11.01
CA ASN A 57 -2.85 -16.83 -12.23
C ASN A 57 -3.22 -15.91 -13.41
N PRO A 58 -2.28 -15.60 -14.29
CA PRO A 58 -2.60 -14.91 -15.54
C PRO A 58 -3.60 -15.72 -16.40
N PRO A 59 -4.46 -15.05 -17.21
CA PRO A 59 -4.54 -13.59 -17.36
C PRO A 59 -5.35 -12.91 -16.25
N PHE A 60 -4.92 -11.72 -15.80
CA PHE A 60 -5.66 -10.91 -14.85
C PHE A 60 -5.42 -9.41 -15.07
N THR A 61 -6.28 -8.55 -14.52
CA THR A 61 -6.10 -7.09 -14.52
C THR A 61 -5.38 -6.67 -13.24
N PRO A 62 -4.27 -5.92 -13.32
CA PRO A 62 -3.63 -5.32 -12.15
C PRO A 62 -4.45 -4.13 -11.62
N GLY A 63 -3.85 -3.36 -10.71
CA GLY A 63 -4.46 -2.18 -10.09
C GLY A 63 -4.94 -2.46 -8.67
N TYR A 64 -4.21 -1.90 -7.71
CA TYR A 64 -4.38 -2.21 -6.28
C TYR A 64 -5.45 -1.38 -5.60
N GLU A 65 -5.72 -0.18 -6.11
CA GLU A 65 -6.72 0.76 -5.62
C GLU A 65 -7.29 1.65 -6.73
N LEU A 66 -8.47 2.17 -6.48
CA LEU A 66 -9.15 3.12 -7.37
C LEU A 66 -9.92 4.21 -6.62
N ILE A 67 -10.17 5.29 -7.33
CA ILE A 67 -11.26 6.24 -7.10
C ILE A 67 -12.16 6.21 -8.34
N GLY A 68 -13.47 6.21 -8.13
CA GLY A 68 -14.42 6.18 -9.24
C GLY A 68 -15.82 6.65 -8.83
N VAL A 69 -16.76 6.53 -9.75
CA VAL A 69 -18.18 6.90 -9.55
C VAL A 69 -19.04 5.67 -9.77
N VAL A 70 -19.98 5.44 -8.87
CA VAL A 70 -20.95 4.34 -8.98
C VAL A 70 -21.86 4.58 -10.16
N GLU A 71 -21.90 3.67 -11.15
CA GLU A 71 -22.76 3.73 -12.33
C GLU A 71 -23.99 2.80 -12.23
N GLU A 72 -23.83 1.68 -11.51
CA GLU A 72 -24.89 0.67 -11.41
C GLU A 72 -24.80 -0.08 -10.07
N LEU A 73 -25.96 -0.42 -9.52
CA LEU A 73 -26.08 -1.21 -8.28
C LEU A 73 -26.55 -2.61 -8.61
N GLY A 74 -25.90 -3.61 -8.09
CA GLY A 74 -26.36 -4.98 -8.11
C GLY A 74 -27.45 -5.25 -7.07
N PRO A 75 -28.13 -6.39 -7.16
CA PRO A 75 -29.17 -6.77 -6.21
C PRO A 75 -28.65 -6.76 -4.75
N GLY A 76 -29.44 -6.17 -3.84
CA GLY A 76 -29.13 -6.15 -2.42
C GLY A 76 -28.20 -5.02 -1.96
N CYS A 77 -27.72 -4.16 -2.85
CA CYS A 77 -27.04 -2.92 -2.50
C CYS A 77 -28.02 -1.89 -1.95
N ALA A 78 -27.68 -1.25 -0.82
CA ALA A 78 -28.56 -0.28 -0.16
C ALA A 78 -27.80 0.92 0.46
N ARG A 79 -26.50 0.86 0.53
CA ARG A 79 -25.66 1.88 1.18
C ARG A 79 -25.23 2.98 0.22
N LEU A 80 -24.88 2.61 -1.00
CA LEU A 80 -24.44 3.54 -2.04
C LEU A 80 -25.55 3.85 -3.03
N ARG A 81 -25.40 4.95 -3.76
CA ARG A 81 -26.30 5.40 -4.82
C ARG A 81 -25.54 5.59 -6.12
N VAL A 82 -26.22 5.48 -7.25
CA VAL A 82 -25.66 5.88 -8.54
C VAL A 82 -25.29 7.36 -8.48
N GLY A 83 -24.09 7.67 -8.90
CA GLY A 83 -23.48 9.00 -8.82
C GLY A 83 -22.55 9.19 -7.64
N ASP A 84 -22.59 8.36 -6.60
CA ASP A 84 -21.68 8.47 -5.46
C ASP A 84 -20.22 8.27 -5.92
N ARG A 85 -19.34 9.19 -5.49
CA ARG A 85 -17.90 9.00 -5.65
C ARG A 85 -17.38 8.09 -4.56
N VAL A 86 -16.58 7.10 -4.94
CA VAL A 86 -16.05 6.08 -4.02
C VAL A 86 -14.59 5.80 -4.25
N GLY A 87 -13.89 5.43 -3.18
CA GLY A 87 -12.57 4.83 -3.17
C GLY A 87 -12.64 3.35 -2.79
N ALA A 88 -11.81 2.53 -3.39
CA ALA A 88 -11.75 1.10 -3.06
C ALA A 88 -10.35 0.51 -3.16
N LEU A 89 -10.04 -0.35 -2.18
CA LEU A 89 -8.86 -1.21 -2.20
C LEU A 89 -9.25 -2.52 -2.89
N THR A 90 -8.77 -2.70 -4.11
CA THR A 90 -9.12 -3.85 -4.96
C THR A 90 -8.12 -5.00 -4.88
N VAL A 91 -6.87 -4.71 -4.52
CA VAL A 91 -5.71 -5.61 -4.56
C VAL A 91 -5.28 -5.98 -5.98
N TRP A 92 -6.20 -6.20 -6.90
CA TRP A 92 -6.07 -6.26 -8.37
C TRP A 92 -7.45 -5.95 -8.99
N GLY A 93 -7.44 -5.55 -10.25
CA GLY A 93 -8.65 -5.29 -11.02
C GLY A 93 -8.94 -3.80 -11.29
N ALA A 94 -8.22 -2.85 -10.69
CA ALA A 94 -8.52 -1.43 -10.82
C ALA A 94 -8.06 -0.78 -12.14
N ASP A 95 -7.12 -1.38 -12.85
CA ASP A 95 -6.59 -0.82 -14.10
C ASP A 95 -7.54 -1.09 -15.27
N ALA A 96 -8.74 -0.51 -15.19
CA ALA A 96 -9.85 -0.67 -16.14
C ALA A 96 -10.71 0.57 -16.13
N GLU A 97 -11.47 0.81 -17.22
CA GLU A 97 -12.46 1.92 -17.28
C GLU A 97 -13.65 1.68 -16.34
N ARG A 98 -14.05 0.43 -16.16
CA ARG A 98 -15.14 -0.01 -15.26
C ARG A 98 -14.78 -1.25 -14.51
N VAL A 99 -15.22 -1.33 -13.25
CA VAL A 99 -15.03 -2.50 -12.40
C VAL A 99 -16.29 -2.78 -11.58
N CYS A 100 -16.58 -4.04 -11.32
CA CYS A 100 -17.54 -4.43 -10.30
C CYS A 100 -16.81 -4.78 -9.02
N LEU A 101 -17.28 -4.24 -7.90
CA LEU A 101 -16.67 -4.48 -6.58
C LEU A 101 -17.75 -4.58 -5.49
N PRO A 102 -17.48 -5.30 -4.39
CA PRO A 102 -18.41 -5.37 -3.28
C PRO A 102 -18.71 -3.98 -2.69
N GLU A 103 -19.99 -3.64 -2.55
CA GLU A 103 -20.45 -2.37 -1.95
C GLU A 103 -19.80 -2.13 -0.58
N ALA A 104 -19.66 -3.19 0.23
CA ALA A 104 -19.08 -3.11 1.57
C ALA A 104 -17.60 -2.67 1.57
N GLY A 105 -16.87 -2.90 0.47
CA GLY A 105 -15.45 -2.53 0.31
C GLY A 105 -15.22 -1.12 -0.22
N ALA A 106 -16.24 -0.44 -0.68
CA ALA A 106 -16.17 0.93 -1.16
C ALA A 106 -16.34 1.92 0.00
N VAL A 107 -15.61 3.03 -0.06
CA VAL A 107 -15.74 4.16 0.88
C VAL A 107 -16.11 5.42 0.11
N GLU A 108 -17.01 6.23 0.65
CA GLU A 108 -17.43 7.47 0.03
C GLU A 108 -16.30 8.50 0.02
N VAL A 109 -16.16 9.19 -1.09
CA VAL A 109 -15.14 10.23 -1.32
C VAL A 109 -15.84 11.53 -1.67
N PRO A 110 -15.52 12.64 -0.98
CA PRO A 110 -16.08 13.94 -1.31
C PRO A 110 -15.75 14.38 -2.75
N GLU A 111 -16.73 15.01 -3.41
CA GLU A 111 -16.61 15.42 -4.81
C GLU A 111 -15.67 16.63 -5.01
N ASP A 112 -15.47 17.44 -3.96
CA ASP A 112 -14.63 18.62 -3.96
C ASP A 112 -13.11 18.31 -3.95
N LEU A 113 -12.72 17.06 -3.71
CA LEU A 113 -11.32 16.63 -3.67
C LEU A 113 -10.85 16.04 -5.00
N ASP A 114 -9.58 16.27 -5.34
CA ASP A 114 -8.97 15.68 -6.53
C ASP A 114 -8.86 14.14 -6.40
N PRO A 115 -9.41 13.35 -7.35
CA PRO A 115 -9.38 11.90 -7.27
C PRO A 115 -7.97 11.31 -7.18
N ALA A 116 -6.98 11.90 -7.85
CA ALA A 116 -5.62 11.38 -7.86
C ALA A 116 -4.88 11.65 -6.52
N GLU A 117 -5.22 12.74 -5.82
CA GLU A 117 -4.70 12.99 -4.46
C GLU A 117 -5.34 12.03 -3.46
N VAL A 118 -6.68 11.93 -3.47
CA VAL A 118 -7.44 11.03 -2.57
C VAL A 118 -7.06 9.57 -2.80
N LEU A 119 -6.70 9.18 -4.01
CA LEU A 119 -6.24 7.83 -4.32
C LEU A 119 -5.07 7.39 -3.42
N ASN A 120 -4.17 8.32 -3.04
CA ASN A 120 -3.09 8.01 -2.12
C ASN A 120 -3.58 7.56 -0.74
N LEU A 121 -4.75 8.05 -0.32
CA LEU A 121 -5.34 7.70 0.99
C LEU A 121 -5.83 6.26 1.01
N VAL A 122 -6.27 5.72 -0.13
CA VAL A 122 -6.84 4.36 -0.24
C VAL A 122 -5.84 3.27 0.15
N PHE A 123 -4.56 3.42 -0.19
CA PHE A 123 -3.55 2.40 0.05
C PHE A 123 -2.33 2.92 0.83
N ILE A 124 -1.68 3.97 0.34
CA ILE A 124 -0.38 4.42 0.88
C ILE A 124 -0.56 5.01 2.28
N TYR A 125 -1.40 6.03 2.42
CA TYR A 125 -1.66 6.67 3.71
C TYR A 125 -2.44 5.74 4.65
N MET A 126 -3.37 4.94 4.13
CA MET A 126 -4.04 3.89 4.90
C MET A 126 -3.03 2.92 5.51
N THR A 127 -2.07 2.44 4.73
CA THR A 127 -0.99 1.58 5.23
C THR A 127 -0.22 2.27 6.34
N ALA A 128 0.24 3.51 6.12
CA ALA A 128 0.99 4.28 7.10
C ALA A 128 0.19 4.54 8.39
N TYR A 129 -1.08 4.93 8.26
CA TYR A 129 -1.99 5.17 9.38
C TYR A 129 -2.18 3.92 10.24
N GLN A 130 -2.45 2.79 9.62
CA GLN A 130 -2.67 1.52 10.31
C GLN A 130 -1.39 0.93 10.91
N LEU A 131 -0.23 1.15 10.28
CA LEU A 131 1.06 0.82 10.88
C LEU A 131 1.27 1.57 12.18
N LEU A 132 1.00 2.87 12.21
CA LEU A 132 1.18 3.73 13.39
C LEU A 132 0.10 3.46 14.45
N HIS A 133 -1.19 3.54 14.07
CA HIS A 133 -2.30 3.61 15.04
C HIS A 133 -2.91 2.26 15.38
N ARG A 134 -3.08 1.36 14.40
CA ARG A 134 -3.72 0.05 14.62
C ARG A 134 -2.72 -1.04 15.04
N THR A 135 -1.50 -1.02 14.47
CA THR A 135 -0.51 -2.09 14.67
C THR A 135 0.49 -1.73 15.77
N ALA A 136 1.26 -0.65 15.57
CA ALA A 136 2.24 -0.23 16.56
C ALA A 136 1.60 0.48 17.76
N LYS A 137 0.42 1.07 17.60
CA LYS A 137 -0.30 1.84 18.63
C LYS A 137 0.60 2.89 19.27
N VAL A 138 1.18 3.73 18.42
CA VAL A 138 2.14 4.76 18.81
C VAL A 138 1.52 5.79 19.76
N LYS A 139 2.37 6.35 20.61
CA LYS A 139 2.01 7.42 21.54
C LYS A 139 2.86 8.68 21.25
N PRO A 140 2.32 9.89 21.50
CA PRO A 140 3.11 11.11 21.35
C PRO A 140 4.44 11.03 22.10
N GLY A 141 5.51 11.55 21.49
CA GLY A 141 6.87 11.52 22.04
C GLY A 141 7.64 10.21 21.80
N GLU A 142 7.02 9.13 21.30
CA GLU A 142 7.75 7.91 20.95
C GLU A 142 8.70 8.13 19.76
N ALA A 143 9.83 7.42 19.76
CA ALA A 143 10.81 7.41 18.68
C ALA A 143 10.47 6.30 17.66
N VAL A 144 10.28 6.69 16.40
CA VAL A 144 9.93 5.77 15.31
C VAL A 144 10.99 5.82 14.23
N LEU A 145 11.55 4.67 13.89
CA LEU A 145 12.43 4.48 12.74
C LEU A 145 11.66 3.84 11.59
N VAL A 146 11.69 4.47 10.42
CA VAL A 146 11.13 3.90 9.19
C VAL A 146 12.22 3.62 8.16
N HIS A 147 12.24 2.41 7.63
CA HIS A 147 13.12 2.06 6.51
C HIS A 147 12.52 2.48 5.18
N GLY A 148 13.35 3.02 4.28
CA GLY A 148 12.88 3.57 3.01
C GLY A 148 12.03 4.83 3.20
N ALA A 149 12.50 5.75 4.07
CA ALA A 149 11.78 6.96 4.48
C ALA A 149 11.39 7.89 3.31
N ALA A 150 12.16 7.89 2.23
CA ALA A 150 11.85 8.65 1.01
C ALA A 150 10.87 7.94 0.06
N GLY A 151 10.51 6.68 0.36
CA GLY A 151 9.50 5.94 -0.40
C GLY A 151 8.08 6.41 -0.06
N ARG A 152 7.09 6.00 -0.88
CA ARG A 152 5.69 6.46 -0.74
C ARG A 152 5.08 6.21 0.65
N VAL A 153 5.19 4.98 1.17
CA VAL A 153 4.72 4.67 2.53
C VAL A 153 5.59 5.37 3.57
N GLY A 154 6.92 5.47 3.34
CA GLY A 154 7.84 6.16 4.23
C GLY A 154 7.47 7.64 4.42
N THR A 155 7.24 8.36 3.34
CA THR A 155 6.83 9.78 3.39
C THR A 155 5.50 9.97 4.11
N ALA A 156 4.50 9.10 3.83
CA ALA A 156 3.22 9.12 4.54
C ALA A 156 3.39 8.83 6.04
N VAL A 157 4.28 7.89 6.43
CA VAL A 157 4.61 7.65 7.85
C VAL A 157 5.23 8.88 8.49
N LEU A 158 6.12 9.59 7.79
CA LEU A 158 6.74 10.80 8.34
C LEU A 158 5.70 11.92 8.54
N GLU A 159 4.82 12.17 7.57
CA GLU A 159 3.76 13.18 7.71
C GLU A 159 2.80 12.84 8.85
N LEU A 160 2.24 11.64 8.86
CA LEU A 160 1.32 11.19 9.90
C LEU A 160 2.00 11.11 11.28
N GLY A 161 3.28 10.72 11.32
CA GLY A 161 4.07 10.69 12.53
C GLY A 161 4.32 12.09 13.13
N ARG A 162 4.53 13.09 12.27
CA ARG A 162 4.60 14.50 12.69
C ARG A 162 3.28 14.97 13.30
N VAL A 163 2.15 14.63 12.66
CA VAL A 163 0.81 14.94 13.20
C VAL A 163 0.58 14.26 14.55
N ALA A 164 1.09 13.02 14.71
CA ALA A 164 0.98 12.26 15.95
C ALA A 164 2.00 12.68 17.04
N GLY A 165 2.84 13.68 16.80
CA GLY A 165 3.83 14.17 17.76
C GLY A 165 4.98 13.19 18.04
N LEU A 166 5.40 12.40 17.04
CA LEU A 166 6.47 11.41 17.16
C LEU A 166 7.84 12.01 16.90
N ARG A 167 8.88 11.39 17.45
CA ARG A 167 10.28 11.64 17.08
C ARG A 167 10.64 10.70 15.93
N LEU A 168 10.91 11.26 14.76
CA LEU A 168 11.01 10.51 13.52
C LEU A 168 12.46 10.33 13.08
N TYR A 169 12.79 9.10 12.70
CA TYR A 169 14.07 8.69 12.12
C TYR A 169 13.78 7.92 10.83
N GLY A 170 14.56 8.20 9.78
CA GLY A 170 14.32 7.58 8.49
C GLY A 170 15.60 7.12 7.79
N THR A 171 15.67 5.86 7.39
CA THR A 171 16.77 5.45 6.51
C THR A 171 16.45 5.82 5.07
N CYS A 172 17.39 6.48 4.41
CA CYS A 172 17.28 6.89 3.00
C CYS A 172 18.66 6.88 2.33
N SER A 173 18.72 7.15 1.03
CA SER A 173 19.99 7.45 0.36
C SER A 173 20.43 8.88 0.61
N ALA A 174 21.72 9.19 0.43
CA ALA A 174 22.23 10.57 0.53
C ALA A 174 21.47 11.56 -0.37
N ARG A 175 21.05 11.11 -1.56
CA ARG A 175 20.25 11.91 -2.52
C ARG A 175 18.92 12.39 -1.91
N ASP A 176 18.29 11.55 -1.09
CA ASP A 176 16.95 11.77 -0.58
C ASP A 176 16.94 12.40 0.83
N ARG A 177 18.13 12.65 1.44
CA ARG A 177 18.31 13.18 2.79
C ARG A 177 17.47 14.44 3.03
N ALA A 178 17.64 15.45 2.17
CA ALA A 178 16.95 16.73 2.31
C ALA A 178 15.41 16.59 2.24
N ALA A 179 14.89 15.63 1.47
CA ALA A 179 13.45 15.37 1.41
C ALA A 179 12.93 14.78 2.72
N VAL A 180 13.67 13.84 3.31
CA VAL A 180 13.32 13.22 4.61
C VAL A 180 13.39 14.24 5.75
N GLU A 181 14.41 15.09 5.76
CA GLU A 181 14.59 16.14 6.79
C GLU A 181 13.50 17.22 6.71
N ARG A 182 13.04 17.59 5.50
CA ARG A 182 11.90 18.52 5.33
C ARG A 182 10.59 17.98 5.93
N LEU A 183 10.44 16.67 6.00
CA LEU A 183 9.30 16.02 6.65
C LEU A 183 9.47 15.90 8.17
N GLY A 184 10.53 16.49 8.75
CA GLY A 184 10.77 16.54 10.19
C GLY A 184 11.46 15.32 10.78
N ALA A 185 12.03 14.44 9.97
CA ALA A 185 12.74 13.26 10.43
C ALA A 185 14.27 13.46 10.41
N VAL A 186 14.96 12.78 11.34
CA VAL A 186 16.42 12.63 11.27
C VAL A 186 16.75 11.60 10.19
N ALA A 187 17.38 12.03 9.11
CA ALA A 187 17.78 11.17 8.01
C ALA A 187 19.06 10.38 8.34
N ILE A 188 19.06 9.08 8.07
CA ILE A 188 20.20 8.17 8.24
C ILE A 188 20.52 7.56 6.88
N ASP A 189 21.73 7.86 6.36
CA ASP A 189 22.18 7.30 5.09
C ASP A 189 22.56 5.82 5.26
N TYR A 190 21.68 4.92 4.82
CA TYR A 190 21.88 3.47 4.99
C TYR A 190 23.11 2.90 4.29
N ARG A 191 23.75 3.64 3.39
CA ARG A 191 24.96 3.23 2.67
C ARG A 191 26.24 3.54 3.46
N ASN A 192 26.22 4.66 4.19
CA ASN A 192 27.41 5.21 4.84
C ASN A 192 27.30 5.23 6.38
N GLU A 193 26.12 4.99 6.93
CA GLU A 193 25.87 5.04 8.38
C GLU A 193 25.30 3.70 8.89
N ASP A 194 25.74 3.26 10.05
CA ASP A 194 25.07 2.17 10.76
C ASP A 194 23.87 2.69 11.55
N PHE A 195 22.67 2.46 11.02
CA PHE A 195 21.45 2.94 11.65
C PHE A 195 21.24 2.36 13.07
N VAL A 196 21.73 1.14 13.35
CA VAL A 196 21.61 0.54 14.69
C VAL A 196 22.46 1.32 15.68
N ALA A 197 23.71 1.60 15.33
CA ALA A 197 24.60 2.42 16.15
C ALA A 197 24.03 3.84 16.37
N ARG A 198 23.49 4.43 15.28
CA ARG A 198 22.90 5.79 15.34
C ARG A 198 21.72 5.87 16.31
N VAL A 199 20.75 4.93 16.24
CA VAL A 199 19.59 4.99 17.13
C VAL A 199 19.90 4.51 18.54
N ARG A 200 20.88 3.62 18.73
CA ARG A 200 21.33 3.20 20.06
C ARG A 200 22.08 4.29 20.82
N ALA A 201 22.66 5.25 20.13
CA ALA A 201 23.25 6.44 20.74
C ALA A 201 22.19 7.46 21.25
N LEU A 202 20.90 7.24 20.99
CA LEU A 202 19.82 8.07 21.50
C LEU A 202 19.55 7.81 22.98
N PRO A 203 18.99 8.78 23.71
CA PRO A 203 18.50 8.55 25.07
C PRO A 203 17.48 7.39 25.09
N GLY A 204 17.73 6.36 25.90
CA GLY A 204 16.93 5.14 25.96
C GLY A 204 17.45 4.00 25.12
N GLU A 205 18.65 4.14 24.53
CA GLU A 205 19.41 3.09 23.83
C GLU A 205 18.62 2.39 22.73
N GLY A 206 17.92 3.17 21.89
CA GLY A 206 17.15 2.66 20.75
C GLY A 206 15.86 3.41 20.52
N VAL A 207 15.04 2.88 19.61
CA VAL A 207 13.73 3.45 19.25
C VAL A 207 12.57 2.61 19.80
N ASP A 208 11.39 3.24 19.94
CA ASP A 208 10.16 2.58 20.37
C ASP A 208 9.58 1.66 19.31
N VAL A 209 9.65 2.12 18.06
CA VAL A 209 9.04 1.42 16.93
C VAL A 209 10.02 1.41 15.75
N VAL A 210 10.11 0.26 15.09
CA VAL A 210 10.73 0.16 13.76
C VAL A 210 9.68 -0.31 12.77
N LEU A 211 9.51 0.43 11.67
CA LEU A 211 8.66 0.07 10.55
C LEU A 211 9.53 -0.41 9.39
N ASP A 212 9.43 -1.72 9.09
CA ASP A 212 10.27 -2.39 8.10
C ASP A 212 9.45 -2.89 6.91
N GLY A 213 9.52 -2.14 5.80
CA GLY A 213 8.89 -2.51 4.52
C GLY A 213 9.78 -3.36 3.61
N LEU A 214 11.06 -3.49 3.91
CA LEU A 214 12.03 -4.21 3.09
C LEU A 214 12.11 -5.69 3.45
N GLY A 215 12.14 -5.98 4.76
CA GLY A 215 12.22 -7.34 5.26
C GLY A 215 13.60 -8.00 5.09
N GLY A 216 13.64 -9.32 5.21
CA GLY A 216 14.86 -10.10 5.08
C GLY A 216 15.87 -9.84 6.21
N ALA A 217 17.16 -9.92 5.92
CA ALA A 217 18.23 -9.73 6.91
C ALA A 217 18.19 -8.36 7.62
N LEU A 218 17.56 -7.35 6.99
CA LEU A 218 17.39 -6.04 7.60
C LEU A 218 16.51 -6.13 8.85
N SER A 219 15.50 -6.98 8.88
CA SER A 219 14.60 -7.14 10.02
C SER A 219 15.32 -7.59 11.29
N LEU A 220 16.40 -8.40 11.17
CA LEU A 220 17.24 -8.78 12.31
C LEU A 220 18.00 -7.59 12.90
N ARG A 221 18.51 -6.71 12.04
CA ARG A 221 19.14 -5.45 12.46
C ARG A 221 18.13 -4.48 13.06
N SER A 222 16.92 -4.40 12.45
CA SER A 222 15.79 -3.60 12.92
C SER A 222 15.36 -3.99 14.34
N PHE A 223 15.34 -5.29 14.63
CA PHE A 223 15.04 -5.78 15.99
C PHE A 223 16.11 -5.35 17.02
N ARG A 224 17.39 -5.28 16.62
CA ARG A 224 18.47 -4.78 17.48
C ARG A 224 18.38 -3.28 17.75
N ALA A 225 17.75 -2.51 16.85
CA ALA A 225 17.55 -1.06 17.01
C ALA A 225 16.48 -0.70 18.05
N LEU A 226 15.66 -1.66 18.47
CA LEU A 226 14.61 -1.45 19.47
C LEU A 226 15.17 -1.33 20.89
N ARG A 227 14.63 -0.38 21.66
CA ARG A 227 14.78 -0.33 23.11
C ARG A 227 13.96 -1.43 23.81
N PRO A 228 14.16 -1.72 25.10
CA PRO A 228 13.22 -2.53 25.88
C PRO A 228 11.81 -1.98 25.80
N GLY A 229 10.79 -2.82 25.58
CA GLY A 229 9.40 -2.42 25.34
C GLY A 229 9.09 -2.04 23.89
N GLY A 230 10.08 -2.02 23.01
CA GLY A 230 9.94 -1.62 21.61
C GLY A 230 9.23 -2.65 20.73
N ARG A 231 8.74 -2.18 19.58
CA ARG A 231 7.93 -2.94 18.62
C ARG A 231 8.52 -2.87 17.21
N LEU A 232 8.76 -4.03 16.60
CA LEU A 232 9.08 -4.15 15.18
C LEU A 232 7.82 -4.50 14.40
N VAL A 233 7.49 -3.72 13.38
CA VAL A 233 6.41 -4.02 12.45
C VAL A 233 6.98 -4.29 11.07
N VAL A 234 6.90 -5.53 10.62
CA VAL A 234 7.29 -5.94 9.25
C VAL A 234 6.06 -5.88 8.36
N PHE A 235 6.11 -5.08 7.29
CA PHE A 235 4.95 -4.87 6.42
C PHE A 235 5.23 -5.05 4.92
N GLY A 236 6.44 -5.42 4.54
CA GLY A 236 6.82 -5.59 3.13
C GLY A 236 7.72 -6.80 2.90
N HIS A 237 7.89 -7.12 1.63
CA HIS A 237 8.77 -8.19 1.15
C HIS A 237 9.44 -7.80 -0.18
N TYR A 238 9.85 -6.54 -0.29
CA TYR A 238 10.45 -6.02 -1.52
C TYR A 238 11.76 -6.72 -1.90
N ALA A 239 12.47 -7.32 -0.94
CA ALA A 239 13.64 -8.15 -1.18
C ALA A 239 13.36 -9.41 -2.05
N THR A 240 12.07 -9.75 -2.27
CA THR A 240 11.68 -10.90 -3.12
C THR A 240 11.65 -10.59 -4.60
N LEU A 241 11.86 -9.33 -5.00
CA LEU A 241 12.03 -8.88 -6.38
C LEU A 241 13.50 -8.54 -6.67
N ALA A 242 14.00 -9.01 -7.80
CA ALA A 242 15.28 -8.62 -8.36
C ALA A 242 15.07 -8.17 -9.81
N HIS A 243 15.37 -6.90 -10.11
CA HIS A 243 15.22 -6.31 -11.45
C HIS A 243 13.83 -6.54 -12.06
N GLY A 244 12.77 -6.26 -11.27
CA GLY A 244 11.38 -6.41 -11.70
C GLY A 244 10.89 -7.86 -11.86
N ARG A 245 11.70 -8.87 -11.49
CA ARG A 245 11.37 -10.29 -11.60
C ARG A 245 11.40 -10.98 -10.24
N LYS A 246 10.64 -12.07 -10.09
CA LYS A 246 10.59 -12.90 -8.89
C LYS A 246 11.96 -13.51 -8.59
N SER A 247 12.48 -13.31 -7.37
CA SER A 247 13.72 -13.89 -6.87
C SER A 247 13.45 -15.00 -5.86
N TRP A 248 13.69 -16.25 -6.26
CA TRP A 248 13.57 -17.39 -5.34
C TRP A 248 14.54 -17.32 -4.16
N ARG A 249 15.77 -16.86 -4.41
CA ARG A 249 16.74 -16.60 -3.36
C ARG A 249 16.23 -15.56 -2.37
N GLY A 250 15.69 -14.43 -2.86
CA GLY A 250 15.09 -13.39 -2.03
C GLY A 250 13.91 -13.91 -1.20
N TRP A 251 13.11 -14.84 -1.72
CA TRP A 251 12.03 -15.49 -0.97
C TRP A 251 12.55 -16.35 0.18
N ILE A 252 13.55 -17.21 -0.08
CA ILE A 252 14.17 -18.07 0.94
C ILE A 252 14.77 -17.20 2.05
N GLU A 253 15.55 -16.19 1.70
CA GLU A 253 16.17 -15.26 2.63
C GLU A 253 15.12 -14.51 3.46
N TRP A 254 14.01 -14.09 2.82
CA TRP A 254 12.92 -13.39 3.50
C TRP A 254 12.20 -14.29 4.51
N TYR A 255 11.88 -15.53 4.14
CA TYR A 255 11.23 -16.47 5.06
C TYR A 255 12.13 -16.85 6.22
N ALA A 256 13.42 -17.14 5.97
CA ALA A 256 14.38 -17.46 7.01
C ALA A 256 14.56 -16.30 8.01
N ALA A 257 14.72 -15.08 7.51
CA ALA A 257 14.87 -13.91 8.35
C ALA A 257 13.59 -13.57 9.13
N THR A 258 12.42 -13.65 8.49
CA THR A 258 11.13 -13.40 9.14
C THR A 258 10.85 -14.42 10.23
N GLY A 259 11.13 -15.71 9.97
CA GLY A 259 11.06 -16.77 10.97
C GLY A 259 12.04 -16.56 12.13
N GLY A 260 13.28 -16.16 11.84
CA GLY A 260 14.29 -15.84 12.83
C GLY A 260 13.89 -14.67 13.73
N VAL A 261 13.37 -13.58 13.16
CA VAL A 261 12.90 -12.43 13.93
C VAL A 261 11.68 -12.78 14.79
N ALA A 262 10.75 -13.59 14.27
CA ALA A 262 9.59 -14.05 15.02
C ALA A 262 10.02 -14.92 16.21
N ALA A 263 10.93 -15.87 16.01
CA ALA A 263 11.48 -16.69 17.08
C ALA A 263 12.24 -15.84 18.13
N TRP A 264 13.01 -14.86 17.67
CA TRP A 264 13.72 -13.95 18.58
C TRP A 264 12.74 -13.08 19.38
N GLY A 265 11.62 -12.63 18.75
CA GLY A 265 10.54 -11.92 19.44
C GLY A 265 9.91 -12.77 20.56
N LEU A 266 9.70 -14.07 20.32
CA LEU A 266 9.18 -15.00 21.33
C LEU A 266 10.14 -15.21 22.51
N LEU A 267 11.44 -15.20 22.23
CA LEU A 267 12.52 -15.36 23.26
C LEU A 267 12.85 -14.05 23.98
N SER A 268 12.35 -12.92 23.53
CA SER A 268 12.64 -11.60 24.08
C SER A 268 11.41 -11.01 24.78
N PRO A 269 11.26 -11.20 26.10
CA PRO A 269 10.02 -10.82 26.82
C PRO A 269 9.72 -9.32 26.78
N HIS A 270 10.70 -8.51 26.38
CA HIS A 270 10.62 -7.03 26.39
C HIS A 270 10.59 -6.41 24.99
N ARG A 271 10.41 -7.19 23.92
CA ARG A 271 10.31 -6.66 22.55
C ARG A 271 9.26 -7.44 21.79
N GLN A 272 8.48 -6.74 20.97
CA GLN A 272 7.39 -7.34 20.22
C GLN A 272 7.65 -7.28 18.71
N VAL A 273 7.18 -8.30 17.98
CA VAL A 273 7.26 -8.37 16.53
C VAL A 273 5.85 -8.55 15.97
N PHE A 274 5.48 -7.67 15.07
CA PHE A 274 4.21 -7.71 14.37
C PHE A 274 4.43 -7.86 12.87
N ALA A 275 3.58 -8.62 12.20
CA ALA A 275 3.47 -8.64 10.76
C ALA A 275 2.20 -7.89 10.35
N TYR A 276 2.34 -6.86 9.52
CA TYR A 276 1.22 -6.12 8.97
C TYR A 276 0.99 -6.50 7.50
N ARG A 277 -0.28 -6.66 7.15
CA ARG A 277 -0.73 -6.79 5.76
C ARG A 277 -2.07 -6.07 5.64
N ILE A 278 -2.17 -5.13 4.71
CA ILE A 278 -3.43 -4.41 4.49
C ILE A 278 -4.58 -5.36 4.15
N GLN A 279 -4.29 -6.47 3.48
CA GLN A 279 -5.26 -7.52 3.18
C GLN A 279 -5.76 -8.29 4.43
N LYS A 280 -5.06 -8.23 5.59
CA LYS A 280 -5.54 -8.84 6.84
C LYS A 280 -6.70 -8.07 7.46
N LEU A 281 -6.95 -6.87 7.02
CA LEU A 281 -8.16 -6.11 7.32
C LEU A 281 -9.41 -6.68 6.63
N ARG A 282 -9.26 -7.73 5.82
CA ARG A 282 -10.36 -8.49 5.23
C ARG A 282 -11.12 -9.27 6.28
N ASP A 283 -12.43 -9.22 6.26
CA ASP A 283 -13.26 -10.20 6.96
C ASP A 283 -13.11 -11.57 6.26
N ARG A 284 -12.72 -12.61 7.01
CA ARG A 284 -12.65 -13.99 6.51
C ARG A 284 -14.00 -14.52 6.02
N ARG A 285 -15.11 -13.90 6.43
CA ARG A 285 -16.47 -14.28 6.05
C ARG A 285 -16.92 -13.73 4.69
N GLN A 286 -16.19 -12.77 4.13
CA GLN A 286 -16.47 -12.14 2.83
C GLN A 286 -15.55 -12.63 1.71
N VAL A 287 -15.10 -13.85 1.73
CA VAL A 287 -14.69 -14.51 0.50
C VAL A 287 -15.96 -14.94 -0.22
N LEU A 288 -16.69 -13.97 -0.71
CA LEU A 288 -17.65 -14.23 -1.77
C LEU A 288 -16.86 -14.69 -2.99
N PRO A 289 -17.28 -15.76 -3.68
CA PRO A 289 -16.72 -16.09 -4.96
C PRO A 289 -16.97 -14.88 -5.85
N VAL A 290 -15.90 -14.13 -6.12
CA VAL A 290 -15.91 -12.98 -6.99
C VAL A 290 -16.21 -13.50 -8.37
N GLY A 291 -17.31 -13.03 -8.96
CA GLY A 291 -17.65 -13.31 -10.34
C GLY A 291 -18.47 -14.58 -10.55
N SER A 292 -19.73 -14.55 -10.17
CA SER A 292 -20.74 -15.55 -10.59
C SER A 292 -21.52 -15.14 -11.84
N GLY A 293 -21.14 -14.03 -12.49
CA GLY A 293 -21.76 -13.58 -13.75
C GLY A 293 -20.81 -13.77 -14.93
N PRO A 294 -21.29 -14.11 -16.11
CA PRO A 294 -20.48 -14.09 -17.33
C PRO A 294 -19.96 -12.67 -17.59
N GLY A 295 -18.64 -12.50 -17.60
CA GLY A 295 -17.96 -11.22 -17.82
C GLY A 295 -17.56 -10.44 -16.56
N ALA A 296 -17.78 -10.95 -15.35
CA ALA A 296 -17.33 -10.29 -14.14
C ALA A 296 -15.80 -10.39 -13.98
N LEU A 297 -15.14 -9.24 -13.96
CA LEU A 297 -13.70 -9.18 -13.66
C LEU A 297 -13.48 -9.47 -12.17
N PRO A 298 -12.65 -10.46 -11.80
CA PRO A 298 -12.34 -10.70 -10.41
C PRO A 298 -11.50 -9.54 -9.86
N VAL A 299 -12.05 -8.77 -8.93
CA VAL A 299 -11.28 -7.88 -8.05
C VAL A 299 -10.80 -8.66 -6.82
N GLY A 300 -9.60 -8.33 -6.32
CA GLY A 300 -8.95 -9.07 -5.23
C GLY A 300 -9.62 -9.03 -3.86
N GLY A 301 -10.81 -8.45 -3.75
CA GLY A 301 -11.66 -8.34 -2.56
C GLY A 301 -11.22 -7.23 -1.59
N GLY A 302 -12.20 -6.59 -0.95
CA GLY A 302 -12.07 -5.47 -0.04
C GLY A 302 -11.37 -5.74 1.31
N PRO A 303 -11.32 -4.73 2.20
CA PRO A 303 -10.73 -4.83 3.53
C PRO A 303 -11.44 -5.87 4.41
N ARG A 304 -10.69 -6.57 5.27
CA ARG A 304 -11.24 -7.59 6.20
C ARG A 304 -12.13 -7.01 7.27
N ASN A 305 -11.89 -5.78 7.67
CA ASN A 305 -12.73 -5.02 8.57
C ASN A 305 -13.11 -3.71 7.87
N PRO A 306 -14.27 -3.70 7.17
CA PRO A 306 -14.73 -2.53 6.45
C PRO A 306 -15.01 -1.33 7.36
N GLU A 307 -15.37 -1.56 8.63
CA GLU A 307 -15.63 -0.49 9.59
C GLU A 307 -14.34 0.25 9.93
N TRP A 308 -13.30 -0.48 10.34
CA TRP A 308 -11.99 0.12 10.60
C TRP A 308 -11.42 0.82 9.37
N TYR A 309 -11.61 0.25 8.19
CA TYR A 309 -11.15 0.86 6.96
C TYR A 309 -11.86 2.18 6.70
N ARG A 310 -13.19 2.24 6.90
CA ARG A 310 -13.96 3.48 6.77
C ARG A 310 -13.58 4.53 7.83
N GLU A 311 -13.45 4.12 9.09
CA GLU A 311 -12.99 5.02 10.17
C GLU A 311 -11.62 5.65 9.86
N ASP A 312 -10.64 4.80 9.49
CA ASP A 312 -9.29 5.24 9.17
C ASP A 312 -9.28 6.13 7.93
N PHE A 313 -10.11 5.82 6.93
CA PHE A 313 -10.22 6.60 5.71
C PHE A 313 -10.84 7.98 5.98
N GLN A 314 -11.87 8.07 6.80
CA GLN A 314 -12.47 9.35 7.22
C GLN A 314 -11.46 10.21 7.98
N ALA A 315 -10.71 9.62 8.91
CA ALA A 315 -9.65 10.33 9.62
C ALA A 315 -8.58 10.89 8.65
N LEU A 316 -8.21 10.12 7.63
CA LEU A 316 -7.27 10.58 6.60
C LEU A 316 -7.85 11.69 5.73
N LEU A 317 -9.14 11.64 5.36
CA LEU A 317 -9.82 12.72 4.64
C LEU A 317 -9.87 14.01 5.46
N GLU A 318 -10.13 13.92 6.76
CA GLU A 318 -10.09 15.08 7.66
C GLU A 318 -8.68 15.70 7.72
N LEU A 319 -7.64 14.89 7.80
CA LEU A 319 -6.26 15.36 7.79
C LEU A 319 -5.89 16.04 6.46
N LEU A 320 -6.34 15.49 5.33
CA LEU A 320 -6.16 16.09 4.00
C LEU A 320 -6.86 17.44 3.91
N ARG A 321 -8.14 17.53 4.30
CA ARG A 321 -8.90 18.78 4.31
C ARG A 321 -8.34 19.84 5.25
N ALA A 322 -7.75 19.40 6.37
CA ALA A 322 -7.10 20.28 7.34
C ALA A 322 -5.67 20.69 6.93
N ASP A 323 -5.22 20.34 5.72
CA ASP A 323 -3.86 20.64 5.21
C ASP A 323 -2.74 20.11 6.12
N LYS A 324 -2.98 18.94 6.75
CA LYS A 324 -2.02 18.27 7.64
C LYS A 324 -1.17 17.23 6.93
N ILE A 325 -1.67 16.71 5.81
CA ILE A 325 -1.00 15.72 4.95
C ILE A 325 -1.09 16.19 3.49
N HIS A 326 -0.06 15.89 2.69
CA HIS A 326 0.12 16.40 1.33
C HIS A 326 0.48 15.25 0.38
N PRO A 327 -0.50 14.44 -0.05
CA PRO A 327 -0.28 13.35 -1.00
C PRO A 327 0.28 13.87 -2.31
N VAL A 328 1.45 13.36 -2.72
CA VAL A 328 2.09 13.80 -3.96
C VAL A 328 1.70 12.91 -5.11
N VAL A 329 1.11 13.48 -6.15
CA VAL A 329 0.90 12.85 -7.46
C VAL A 329 2.08 13.19 -8.36
N ALA A 330 2.83 12.16 -8.78
CA ALA A 330 4.01 12.35 -9.62
C ALA A 330 3.64 12.61 -11.07
N GLU A 331 2.76 11.77 -11.62
CA GLU A 331 2.32 11.86 -13.02
C GLU A 331 0.93 11.23 -13.17
N ARG A 332 0.10 11.85 -14.03
CA ARG A 332 -1.17 11.28 -14.49
C ARG A 332 -0.97 10.79 -15.92
N LEU A 333 -1.21 9.52 -16.14
CA LEU A 333 -0.99 8.84 -17.41
C LEU A 333 -2.32 8.26 -17.92
N PRO A 334 -2.63 8.29 -19.21
CA PRO A 334 -3.79 7.57 -19.71
C PRO A 334 -3.65 6.06 -19.46
N LEU A 335 -4.76 5.34 -19.34
CA LEU A 335 -4.77 3.89 -19.12
C LEU A 335 -3.93 3.14 -20.17
N SER A 336 -3.92 3.64 -21.41
CA SER A 336 -3.13 3.09 -22.51
C SER A 336 -1.61 3.13 -22.27
N GLU A 337 -1.14 3.97 -21.35
CA GLU A 337 0.27 4.08 -20.98
C GLU A 337 0.63 3.28 -19.70
N ALA A 338 -0.18 2.32 -19.31
CA ALA A 338 0.08 1.49 -18.13
C ALA A 338 1.48 0.84 -18.14
N ARG A 339 1.95 0.39 -19.32
CA ARG A 339 3.31 -0.13 -19.47
C ARG A 339 4.36 0.91 -19.10
N ARG A 340 4.23 2.15 -19.61
CA ARG A 340 5.14 3.26 -19.29
C ARG A 340 5.10 3.61 -17.78
N ALA A 341 3.93 3.59 -17.17
CA ALA A 341 3.79 3.81 -15.73
C ALA A 341 4.60 2.78 -14.91
N HIS A 342 4.57 1.51 -15.30
CA HIS A 342 5.37 0.47 -14.67
C HIS A 342 6.87 0.62 -14.92
N GLU A 343 7.29 1.05 -16.11
CA GLU A 343 8.69 1.35 -16.43
C GLU A 343 9.23 2.51 -15.58
N LEU A 344 8.47 3.60 -15.46
CA LEU A 344 8.82 4.75 -14.59
C LEU A 344 8.91 4.35 -13.10
N LEU A 345 8.01 3.48 -12.65
CA LEU A 345 8.03 2.94 -11.29
C LEU A 345 9.33 2.19 -10.99
N GLU A 346 9.77 1.31 -11.90
CA GLU A 346 10.98 0.48 -11.73
C GLU A 346 12.27 1.30 -11.77
N GLN A 347 12.29 2.37 -12.54
CA GLN A 347 13.41 3.31 -12.59
C GLN A 347 13.54 4.16 -11.32
N SER A 348 12.57 4.10 -10.40
CA SER A 348 12.50 4.97 -9.21
C SER A 348 12.66 6.45 -9.57
N ALA A 349 12.16 6.84 -10.74
CA ALA A 349 12.40 8.16 -11.35
C ALA A 349 11.48 9.25 -10.76
N SER A 350 10.40 8.86 -10.05
CA SER A 350 9.38 9.80 -9.59
C SER A 350 9.20 9.78 -8.07
N ILE A 351 9.19 10.97 -7.47
CA ILE A 351 8.69 11.17 -6.11
C ILE A 351 7.18 11.35 -6.22
N GLY A 352 6.39 10.52 -5.52
CA GLY A 352 4.93 10.57 -5.55
C GLY A 352 4.28 9.39 -6.27
N LYS A 353 2.96 9.42 -6.34
CA LYS A 353 2.11 8.37 -6.92
C LYS A 353 2.01 8.51 -8.44
N LEU A 354 2.20 7.41 -9.16
CA LEU A 354 1.80 7.33 -10.56
C LEU A 354 0.33 6.93 -10.62
N VAL A 355 -0.45 7.63 -11.43
CA VAL A 355 -1.90 7.48 -11.50
C VAL A 355 -2.30 7.24 -12.95
N LEU A 356 -3.05 6.17 -13.21
CA LEU A 356 -3.69 5.91 -14.48
C LEU A 356 -5.06 6.58 -14.50
N ILE A 357 -5.35 7.26 -15.58
CA ILE A 357 -6.64 7.90 -15.88
C ILE A 357 -7.28 7.10 -17.02
N PRO A 358 -8.29 6.28 -16.74
CA PRO A 358 -8.98 5.48 -17.75
C PRO A 358 -9.82 6.29 -18.72
#